data_87d4de32e37bed561c14b31428336cce
#
_entry.id   87d4de32e37bed561c14b31428336cce
#
_cell.length_a   1.000
_cell.length_b   1.000
_cell.length_c   1.000
_cell.angle_alpha   90.00
_cell.angle_beta   90.00
_cell.angle_gamma   90.00
#
_symmetry.space_group_name_H-M   'P 1'
#
loop_
_entity.id
_entity.type
_entity.pdbx_description
1 polymer ?
#
loop_
_entity_poly.entity_id
_entity_poly.type
_entity_poly.pdbx_seq_one_letter_code
_entity_poly.pdbx_strand_id
1 'polypeptide(L)'
;MATLLGACASGSSTSVQDPYEATNRRISAFNDEVDASILRPAAVNYKNNTPEWLKDGVDHFFGNLRDAWSTVNNGLQAKPMETAETGLRVAVNTVFGFFGVLDVATLAGIERHPADFGQTLGYWGMEPGPYVVLPLLGPSTVRDSAGWVVDNRYDLWRTDIESTGLYYGGS
;
A
#
# COMPACT_ATOMS: atom_id res chain seq x y z
N MET A 1 39.98 -33.71 -3.84
CA MET A 1 40.07 -32.77 -2.69
C MET A 1 38.78 -31.97 -2.63
N ALA A 2 37.90 -32.35 -1.72
CA ALA A 2 36.62 -31.66 -1.51
C ALA A 2 36.75 -30.82 -0.24
N THR A 3 36.80 -29.51 -0.38
CA THR A 3 36.81 -28.57 0.74
C THR A 3 35.35 -28.24 1.12
N LEU A 4 34.95 -28.81 2.25
CA LEU A 4 33.71 -28.48 2.95
C LEU A 4 33.80 -27.05 3.51
N LEU A 5 33.10 -26.10 2.89
CA LEU A 5 32.86 -24.79 3.46
C LEU A 5 31.71 -24.89 4.47
N GLY A 6 32.03 -25.19 5.71
CA GLY A 6 31.12 -25.03 6.83
C GLY A 6 30.98 -23.57 7.19
N ALA A 7 30.00 -22.91 6.62
CA ALA A 7 29.56 -21.58 7.08
C ALA A 7 28.69 -21.75 8.34
N CYS A 8 29.35 -21.81 9.51
CA CYS A 8 28.66 -21.59 10.78
C CYS A 8 28.25 -20.13 10.87
N ALA A 9 27.02 -19.82 10.49
CA ALA A 9 26.39 -18.57 10.85
C ALA A 9 26.01 -18.61 12.35
N SER A 10 27.03 -18.52 13.24
CA SER A 10 26.82 -18.16 14.64
C SER A 10 26.67 -16.64 14.76
N GLY A 11 25.63 -16.09 14.14
CA GLY A 11 25.12 -14.79 14.49
C GLY A 11 24.48 -14.92 15.87
N SER A 12 25.15 -14.41 16.91
CA SER A 12 24.45 -14.04 18.14
C SER A 12 23.36 -13.06 17.76
N SER A 13 22.13 -13.56 17.57
CA SER A 13 20.94 -12.72 17.54
C SER A 13 20.87 -12.08 18.92
N THR A 14 21.42 -10.88 19.06
CA THR A 14 20.87 -9.92 20.00
C THR A 14 19.41 -9.79 19.59
N SER A 15 18.55 -10.57 20.23
CA SER A 15 17.10 -10.42 20.09
C SER A 15 16.82 -8.99 20.52
N VAL A 16 16.61 -8.11 19.54
CA VAL A 16 15.93 -6.85 19.81
C VAL A 16 14.60 -7.30 20.40
N GLN A 17 14.49 -7.23 21.73
CA GLN A 17 13.27 -7.64 22.41
C GLN A 17 12.16 -6.77 21.83
N ASP A 18 11.29 -7.42 21.04
CA ASP A 18 10.08 -6.76 20.56
C ASP A 18 9.21 -6.42 21.77
N PRO A 19 9.06 -5.13 22.12
CA PRO A 19 8.29 -4.74 23.31
C PRO A 19 6.81 -5.14 23.19
N TYR A 20 6.34 -5.46 22.00
CA TYR A 20 4.95 -5.82 21.70
C TYR A 20 4.76 -7.27 21.27
N GLU A 21 5.77 -8.15 21.45
CA GLU A 21 5.76 -9.55 20.96
C GLU A 21 4.45 -10.29 21.30
N ALA A 22 4.02 -10.23 22.55
CA ALA A 22 2.81 -10.95 23.00
C ALA A 22 1.54 -10.42 22.32
N THR A 23 1.46 -9.13 22.05
CA THR A 23 0.35 -8.48 21.34
C THR A 23 0.43 -8.81 19.85
N ASN A 24 1.62 -8.69 19.26
CA ASN A 24 1.86 -8.99 17.85
C ASN A 24 1.49 -10.42 17.50
N ARG A 25 1.85 -11.39 18.35
CA ARG A 25 1.46 -12.81 18.18
C ARG A 25 -0.05 -13.02 18.20
N ARG A 26 -0.77 -12.36 19.11
CA ARG A 26 -2.24 -12.48 19.21
C ARG A 26 -2.92 -11.89 17.97
N ILE A 27 -2.45 -10.74 17.50
CA ILE A 27 -3.00 -10.09 16.32
C ILE A 27 -2.67 -10.91 15.06
N SER A 28 -1.45 -11.46 14.95
CA SER A 28 -1.10 -12.35 13.84
C SER A 28 -2.02 -13.58 13.79
N ALA A 29 -2.25 -14.23 14.93
CA ALA A 29 -3.16 -15.39 14.98
C ALA A 29 -4.60 -15.03 14.58
N PHE A 30 -5.08 -13.86 15.01
CA PHE A 30 -6.38 -13.34 14.57
C PHE A 30 -6.41 -13.07 13.06
N ASN A 31 -5.36 -12.44 12.51
CA ASN A 31 -5.26 -12.18 11.08
C ASN A 31 -5.26 -13.47 10.25
N ASP A 32 -4.51 -14.49 10.70
CA ASP A 32 -4.45 -15.80 10.05
C ASP A 32 -5.82 -16.49 10.04
N GLU A 33 -6.57 -16.39 11.14
CA GLU A 33 -7.93 -16.96 11.23
C GLU A 33 -8.91 -16.24 10.31
N VAL A 34 -8.87 -14.90 10.25
CA VAL A 34 -9.71 -14.11 9.33
C VAL A 34 -9.32 -14.39 7.88
N ASP A 35 -8.03 -14.47 7.56
CA ASP A 35 -7.58 -14.83 6.21
C ASP A 35 -8.13 -16.21 5.80
N ALA A 36 -7.93 -17.22 6.65
CA ALA A 36 -8.34 -18.59 6.32
C ALA A 36 -9.86 -18.75 6.21
N SER A 37 -10.63 -18.07 7.06
CA SER A 37 -12.09 -18.26 7.15
C SER A 37 -12.89 -17.33 6.22
N ILE A 38 -12.38 -16.15 5.90
CA ILE A 38 -13.13 -15.11 5.18
C ILE A 38 -12.39 -14.62 3.94
N LEU A 39 -11.14 -14.10 4.10
CA LEU A 39 -10.48 -13.40 2.99
C LEU A 39 -10.07 -14.36 1.87
N ARG A 40 -9.48 -15.49 2.22
CA ARG A 40 -9.02 -16.47 1.24
C ARG A 40 -10.18 -17.10 0.46
N PRO A 41 -11.30 -17.57 1.08
CA PRO A 41 -12.46 -18.03 0.34
C PRO A 41 -13.08 -16.96 -0.56
N ALA A 42 -13.19 -15.72 -0.07
CA ALA A 42 -13.70 -14.61 -0.86
C ALA A 42 -12.78 -14.29 -2.06
N ALA A 43 -11.48 -14.25 -1.86
CA ALA A 43 -10.50 -14.02 -2.92
C ALA A 43 -10.51 -15.13 -3.99
N VAL A 44 -10.61 -16.39 -3.57
CA VAL A 44 -10.71 -17.53 -4.49
C VAL A 44 -12.02 -17.45 -5.30
N ASN A 45 -13.13 -17.12 -4.64
CA ASN A 45 -14.41 -16.96 -5.31
C ASN A 45 -14.37 -15.80 -6.33
N TYR A 46 -13.82 -14.64 -5.93
CA TYR A 46 -13.62 -13.51 -6.83
C TYR A 46 -12.73 -13.89 -8.02
N LYS A 47 -11.58 -14.54 -7.77
CA LYS A 47 -10.65 -14.98 -8.82
C LYS A 47 -11.33 -15.90 -9.85
N ASN A 48 -12.16 -16.83 -9.39
CA ASN A 48 -12.74 -17.86 -10.25
C ASN A 48 -13.99 -17.38 -11.00
N ASN A 49 -14.74 -16.44 -10.45
CA ASN A 49 -16.04 -16.02 -10.99
C ASN A 49 -16.02 -14.63 -11.64
N THR A 50 -14.93 -13.88 -11.52
CA THR A 50 -14.82 -12.53 -12.11
C THR A 50 -14.02 -12.63 -13.43
N PRO A 51 -14.54 -12.09 -14.55
CA PRO A 51 -13.79 -12.03 -15.80
C PRO A 51 -12.49 -11.24 -15.67
N GLU A 52 -11.43 -11.65 -16.38
CA GLU A 52 -10.11 -11.01 -16.32
C GLU A 52 -10.18 -9.50 -16.62
N TRP A 53 -10.87 -9.11 -17.69
CA TRP A 53 -10.98 -7.69 -18.07
C TRP A 53 -11.57 -6.80 -16.96
N LEU A 54 -12.46 -7.36 -16.13
CA LEU A 54 -13.05 -6.62 -15.01
C LEU A 54 -12.07 -6.52 -13.84
N LYS A 55 -11.33 -7.59 -13.56
CA LYS A 55 -10.25 -7.57 -12.54
C LYS A 55 -9.18 -6.56 -12.91
N ASP A 56 -8.69 -6.62 -14.14
CA ASP A 56 -7.68 -5.70 -14.66
C ASP A 56 -8.18 -4.24 -14.59
N GLY A 57 -9.42 -3.98 -15.00
CA GLY A 57 -10.00 -2.64 -14.94
C GLY A 57 -10.10 -2.09 -13.52
N VAL A 58 -10.51 -2.92 -12.55
CA VAL A 58 -10.55 -2.54 -11.13
C VAL A 58 -9.15 -2.29 -10.59
N ASP A 59 -8.20 -3.17 -10.88
CA ASP A 59 -6.82 -3.03 -10.42
C ASP A 59 -6.13 -1.79 -11.02
N HIS A 60 -6.36 -1.50 -12.29
CA HIS A 60 -5.84 -0.30 -12.95
C HIS A 60 -6.46 0.97 -12.36
N PHE A 61 -7.77 0.99 -12.14
CA PHE A 61 -8.45 2.14 -11.55
C PHE A 61 -7.90 2.48 -10.16
N PHE A 62 -7.84 1.50 -9.25
CA PHE A 62 -7.25 1.72 -7.93
C PHE A 62 -5.74 1.96 -8.00
N GLY A 63 -5.05 1.38 -8.99
CA GLY A 63 -3.67 1.68 -9.31
C GLY A 63 -3.45 3.16 -9.64
N ASN A 64 -4.32 3.73 -10.47
CA ASN A 64 -4.26 5.14 -10.85
C ASN A 64 -4.51 6.09 -9.66
N LEU A 65 -5.42 5.73 -8.75
CA LEU A 65 -5.63 6.47 -7.50
C LEU A 65 -4.38 6.42 -6.61
N ARG A 66 -3.76 5.25 -6.47
CA ARG A 66 -2.49 5.11 -5.73
C ARG A 66 -1.36 5.92 -6.38
N ASP A 67 -1.29 5.96 -7.71
CA ASP A 67 -0.30 6.77 -8.43
C ASP A 67 -0.52 8.26 -8.17
N ALA A 68 -1.77 8.74 -8.08
CA ALA A 68 -2.07 10.12 -7.71
C ALA A 68 -1.53 10.48 -6.31
N TRP A 69 -1.73 9.60 -5.32
CA TRP A 69 -1.18 9.78 -3.99
C TRP A 69 0.35 9.65 -3.95
N SER A 70 0.92 8.72 -4.73
CA SER A 70 2.37 8.58 -4.88
C SER A 70 3.00 9.82 -5.49
N THR A 71 2.31 10.51 -6.40
CA THR A 71 2.77 11.80 -6.96
C THR A 71 2.96 12.84 -5.87
N VAL A 72 2.00 12.96 -4.96
CA VAL A 72 2.09 13.87 -3.81
C VAL A 72 3.27 13.50 -2.91
N ASN A 73 3.40 12.22 -2.57
CA ASN A 73 4.47 11.73 -1.69
C ASN A 73 5.86 11.88 -2.32
N ASN A 74 6.02 11.60 -3.61
CA ASN A 74 7.27 11.85 -4.33
C ASN A 74 7.64 13.36 -4.32
N GLY A 75 6.64 14.24 -4.48
CA GLY A 75 6.84 15.68 -4.35
C GLY A 75 7.29 16.09 -2.94
N LEU A 76 6.67 15.55 -1.89
CA LEU A 76 7.06 15.77 -0.50
C LEU A 76 8.46 15.22 -0.17
N GLN A 77 8.91 14.22 -0.89
CA GLN A 77 10.26 13.65 -0.80
C GLN A 77 11.28 14.39 -1.68
N ALA A 78 10.91 15.51 -2.29
CA ALA A 78 11.76 16.29 -3.18
C ALA A 78 12.39 15.46 -4.34
N LYS A 79 11.61 14.54 -4.92
CA LYS A 79 11.95 13.69 -6.05
C LYS A 79 11.24 14.20 -7.32
N PRO A 80 11.78 15.22 -8.01
CA PRO A 80 11.06 15.90 -9.09
C PRO A 80 10.81 15.03 -10.32
N MET A 81 11.73 14.12 -10.65
CA MET A 81 11.57 13.23 -11.80
C MET A 81 10.47 12.22 -11.54
N GLU A 82 10.52 11.52 -10.42
CA GLU A 82 9.52 10.53 -10.02
C GLU A 82 8.13 11.19 -9.85
N THR A 83 8.09 12.42 -9.35
CA THR A 83 6.86 13.22 -9.26
C THR A 83 6.27 13.50 -10.64
N ALA A 84 7.13 13.94 -11.58
CA ALA A 84 6.70 14.25 -12.94
C ALA A 84 6.22 13.00 -13.70
N GLU A 85 6.96 11.90 -13.62
CA GLU A 85 6.61 10.65 -14.30
C GLU A 85 5.34 10.04 -13.72
N THR A 86 5.21 9.97 -12.39
CA THR A 86 3.99 9.45 -11.75
C THR A 86 2.78 10.35 -12.04
N GLY A 87 2.95 11.67 -11.98
CA GLY A 87 1.90 12.63 -12.34
C GLY A 87 1.48 12.51 -13.81
N LEU A 88 2.43 12.30 -14.73
CA LEU A 88 2.14 12.06 -16.14
C LEU A 88 1.37 10.74 -16.32
N ARG A 89 1.70 9.68 -15.58
CA ARG A 89 0.93 8.43 -15.59
C ARG A 89 -0.52 8.68 -15.23
N VAL A 90 -0.76 9.38 -14.12
CA VAL A 90 -2.12 9.74 -13.67
C VAL A 90 -2.87 10.51 -14.74
N ALA A 91 -2.24 11.52 -15.35
CA ALA A 91 -2.85 12.29 -16.40
C ALA A 91 -3.20 11.44 -17.64
N VAL A 92 -2.25 10.63 -18.13
CA VAL A 92 -2.46 9.77 -19.29
C VAL A 92 -3.53 8.72 -19.03
N ASN A 93 -3.49 8.04 -17.89
CA ASN A 93 -4.47 7.02 -17.54
C ASN A 93 -5.87 7.61 -17.29
N THR A 94 -5.94 8.83 -16.73
CA THR A 94 -7.23 9.49 -16.51
C THR A 94 -7.86 9.95 -17.82
N VAL A 95 -7.07 10.58 -18.70
CA VAL A 95 -7.58 11.17 -19.97
C VAL A 95 -7.82 10.09 -21.03
N PHE A 96 -6.85 9.20 -21.23
CA PHE A 96 -6.90 8.21 -22.31
C PHE A 96 -7.29 6.81 -21.82
N GLY A 97 -7.23 6.55 -20.51
CA GLY A 97 -7.52 5.26 -19.89
C GLY A 97 -8.90 5.20 -19.19
N PHE A 98 -9.86 6.06 -19.54
CA PHE A 98 -11.18 6.10 -18.89
C PHE A 98 -11.09 6.17 -17.36
N PHE A 99 -10.51 7.27 -16.85
CA PHE A 99 -10.26 7.50 -15.42
C PHE A 99 -9.34 6.44 -14.77
N GLY A 100 -8.48 5.80 -15.56
CA GLY A 100 -7.53 4.83 -15.08
C GLY A 100 -7.98 3.36 -15.13
N VAL A 101 -9.14 3.07 -15.73
CA VAL A 101 -9.59 1.68 -15.98
C VAL A 101 -8.66 0.95 -16.95
N LEU A 102 -8.03 1.71 -17.88
CA LEU A 102 -7.01 1.21 -18.79
C LEU A 102 -5.65 1.81 -18.41
N ASP A 103 -4.62 1.00 -18.26
CA ASP A 103 -3.25 1.47 -17.98
C ASP A 103 -2.50 1.78 -19.29
N VAL A 104 -2.88 2.90 -19.91
CA VAL A 104 -2.26 3.41 -21.13
C VAL A 104 -0.83 3.88 -20.88
N ALA A 105 -0.55 4.39 -19.69
CA ALA A 105 0.76 4.88 -19.30
C ALA A 105 1.83 3.77 -19.33
N THR A 106 1.50 2.56 -18.88
CA THR A 106 2.39 1.40 -19.00
C THR A 106 2.66 1.03 -20.46
N LEU A 107 1.66 1.10 -21.34
CA LEU A 107 1.84 0.88 -22.77
C LEU A 107 2.72 1.94 -23.42
N ALA A 108 2.72 3.17 -22.89
CA ALA A 108 3.60 4.27 -23.31
C ALA A 108 5.01 4.19 -22.70
N GLY A 109 5.32 3.19 -21.88
CA GLY A 109 6.63 3.01 -21.27
C GLY A 109 6.94 3.99 -20.13
N ILE A 110 5.92 4.61 -19.52
CA ILE A 110 6.11 5.52 -18.39
C ILE A 110 6.21 4.68 -17.11
N GLU A 111 7.33 4.81 -16.37
CA GLU A 111 7.59 4.05 -15.15
C GLU A 111 6.67 4.46 -13.99
N ARG A 112 6.43 3.50 -13.09
CA ARG A 112 5.66 3.72 -11.87
C ARG A 112 6.60 3.87 -10.69
N HIS A 113 6.45 4.94 -9.92
CA HIS A 113 7.24 5.22 -8.72
C HIS A 113 6.33 5.26 -7.49
N PRO A 114 6.01 4.09 -6.90
CA PRO A 114 5.13 4.03 -5.74
C PRO A 114 5.78 4.68 -4.53
N ALA A 115 5.04 5.56 -3.87
CA ALA A 115 5.44 6.22 -2.64
C ALA A 115 4.23 6.37 -1.72
N ASP A 116 4.48 6.26 -0.42
CA ASP A 116 3.49 6.43 0.64
C ASP A 116 3.98 7.44 1.69
N PHE A 117 3.08 7.81 2.61
CA PHE A 117 3.41 8.80 3.62
C PHE A 117 4.38 8.25 4.69
N GLY A 118 4.37 6.95 4.96
CA GLY A 118 5.36 6.31 5.84
C GLY A 118 6.79 6.45 5.29
N GLN A 119 6.96 6.27 3.96
CA GLN A 119 8.24 6.53 3.29
C GLN A 119 8.62 8.01 3.34
N THR A 120 7.65 8.91 3.20
CA THR A 120 7.87 10.36 3.30
C THR A 120 8.36 10.77 4.68
N LEU A 121 7.77 10.22 5.74
CA LEU A 121 8.23 10.42 7.12
C LEU A 121 9.66 9.89 7.31
N GLY A 122 9.99 8.72 6.73
CA GLY A 122 11.33 8.17 6.73
C GLY A 122 12.34 9.06 5.99
N TYR A 123 11.96 9.61 4.85
CA TYR A 123 12.78 10.58 4.11
C TYR A 123 13.08 11.84 4.93
N TRP A 124 12.13 12.29 5.74
CA TRP A 124 12.32 13.44 6.66
C TRP A 124 13.07 13.08 7.93
N GLY A 125 13.57 11.83 8.07
CA GLY A 125 14.42 11.40 9.17
C GLY A 125 13.69 10.80 10.36
N MET A 126 12.40 10.49 10.23
CA MET A 126 11.67 9.78 11.29
C MET A 126 12.08 8.31 11.32
N GLU A 127 12.56 7.85 12.45
CA GLU A 127 12.90 6.44 12.65
C GLU A 127 11.65 5.56 12.58
N PRO A 128 11.77 4.29 12.12
CA PRO A 128 10.63 3.39 11.99
C PRO A 128 9.92 3.07 13.32
N GLY A 129 10.65 3.14 14.44
CA GLY A 129 10.15 2.77 15.75
C GLY A 129 9.96 1.25 15.90
N PRO A 130 9.31 0.80 16.98
CA PRO A 130 9.06 -0.61 17.25
C PRO A 130 8.23 -1.29 16.15
N TYR A 131 8.46 -2.61 16.01
CA TYR A 131 7.63 -3.47 15.17
C TYR A 131 6.25 -3.67 15.80
N VAL A 132 5.22 -3.56 15.00
CA VAL A 132 3.82 -3.76 15.40
C VAL A 132 3.09 -4.57 14.34
N VAL A 133 2.15 -5.41 14.75
CA VAL A 133 1.23 -6.08 13.83
C VAL A 133 -0.13 -5.41 13.94
N LEU A 134 -0.66 -4.98 12.81
CA LEU A 134 -1.97 -4.33 12.76
C LEU A 134 -3.07 -5.36 12.44
N PRO A 135 -4.26 -5.24 13.07
CA PRO A 135 -5.40 -6.08 12.73
C PRO A 135 -5.76 -5.89 11.24
N LEU A 136 -5.88 -7.00 10.51
CA LEU A 136 -6.21 -7.10 9.08
C LEU A 136 -5.16 -6.55 8.11
N LEU A 137 -4.27 -5.67 8.57
CA LEU A 137 -3.24 -5.04 7.73
C LEU A 137 -1.89 -5.78 7.79
N GLY A 138 -1.65 -6.54 8.87
CA GLY A 138 -0.44 -7.32 9.02
C GLY A 138 0.76 -6.56 9.60
N PRO A 139 1.98 -7.00 9.28
CA PRO A 139 3.23 -6.45 9.83
C PRO A 139 3.47 -4.99 9.44
N SER A 140 3.88 -4.16 10.41
CA SER A 140 4.15 -2.73 10.21
C SER A 140 5.17 -2.21 11.23
N THR A 141 5.49 -0.93 11.16
CA THR A 141 6.20 -0.20 12.19
C THR A 141 5.31 0.92 12.74
N VAL A 142 5.68 1.51 13.86
CA VAL A 142 4.91 2.65 14.42
C VAL A 142 4.85 3.81 13.42
N ARG A 143 5.97 4.13 12.75
CA ARG A 143 6.02 5.16 11.72
C ARG A 143 5.09 4.85 10.55
N ASP A 144 5.20 3.63 10.00
CA ASP A 144 4.44 3.25 8.82
C ASP A 144 2.94 3.09 9.14
N SER A 145 2.61 2.69 10.38
CA SER A 145 1.24 2.69 10.89
C SER A 145 0.66 4.11 10.98
N ALA A 146 1.45 5.08 11.44
CA ALA A 146 1.05 6.49 11.43
C ALA A 146 0.90 7.02 10.01
N GLY A 147 1.84 6.66 9.12
CA GLY A 147 1.75 6.94 7.69
C GLY A 147 0.47 6.40 7.06
N TRP A 148 0.16 5.13 7.33
CA TRP A 148 -1.06 4.49 6.83
C TRP A 148 -2.35 5.20 7.28
N VAL A 149 -2.40 5.73 8.51
CA VAL A 149 -3.57 6.52 8.97
C VAL A 149 -3.74 7.78 8.13
N VAL A 150 -2.64 8.44 7.77
CA VAL A 150 -2.68 9.63 6.90
C VAL A 150 -3.07 9.22 5.48
N ASP A 151 -2.41 8.21 4.91
CA ASP A 151 -2.71 7.70 3.57
C ASP A 151 -4.21 7.34 3.44
N ASN A 152 -4.78 6.68 4.45
CA ASN A 152 -6.18 6.26 4.43
C ASN A 152 -7.18 7.41 4.70
N ARG A 153 -6.74 8.52 5.33
CA ARG A 153 -7.59 9.71 5.52
C ARG A 153 -7.64 10.62 4.29
N TYR A 154 -6.55 10.69 3.55
CA TYR A 154 -6.42 11.52 2.35
C TYR A 154 -6.60 10.73 1.06
N ASP A 155 -7.07 9.49 1.13
CA ASP A 155 -7.50 8.74 -0.03
C ASP A 155 -8.62 9.54 -0.71
N LEU A 156 -8.28 10.16 -1.84
CA LEU A 156 -9.02 11.20 -2.55
C LEU A 156 -10.47 10.85 -2.90
N TRP A 157 -10.86 9.60 -2.75
CA TRP A 157 -12.22 9.13 -3.04
C TRP A 157 -13.15 9.07 -1.81
N ARG A 158 -12.61 9.15 -0.59
CA ARG A 158 -13.41 9.04 0.65
C ARG A 158 -13.96 10.38 1.12
N THR A 159 -13.34 11.49 0.75
CA THR A 159 -13.73 12.82 1.20
C THR A 159 -14.98 13.38 0.50
N ASP A 160 -15.28 12.93 -0.73
CA ASP A 160 -16.42 13.48 -1.47
C ASP A 160 -17.77 12.82 -1.14
N ILE A 161 -17.80 11.60 -0.63
CA ILE A 161 -19.04 10.89 -0.31
C ILE A 161 -19.67 11.41 0.99
N GLU A 162 -18.87 11.82 1.98
CA GLU A 162 -19.40 12.38 3.23
C GLU A 162 -19.86 13.83 3.10
N SER A 163 -19.20 14.65 2.26
CA SER A 163 -19.60 16.07 2.08
C SER A 163 -20.89 16.23 1.27
N THR A 164 -21.15 15.33 0.32
CA THR A 164 -22.34 15.40 -0.52
C THR A 164 -23.59 14.87 0.19
N GLY A 165 -23.44 13.94 1.14
CA GLY A 165 -24.56 13.38 1.93
C GLY A 165 -25.17 14.35 2.94
N LEU A 166 -24.43 15.36 3.39
CA LEU A 166 -24.89 16.34 4.38
C LEU A 166 -25.62 17.54 3.81
N TYR A 167 -25.50 17.80 2.50
CA TYR A 167 -26.13 18.96 1.86
C TYR A 167 -27.56 18.72 1.33
N TYR A 168 -28.00 17.47 1.20
CA TYR A 168 -29.34 17.11 0.68
C TYR A 168 -30.32 16.58 1.76
N GLY A 169 -29.97 16.61 3.02
CA GLY A 169 -30.81 16.14 4.13
C GLY A 169 -31.56 17.25 4.89
N GLY A 170 -31.63 18.48 4.38
CA GLY A 170 -32.27 19.62 5.04
C GLY A 170 -33.30 20.30 4.14
N SER A 171 -34.48 19.70 3.98
CA SER A 171 -35.71 20.38 3.52
C SER A 171 -36.92 19.68 4.08
#